data_64beb8ed9ca0a3198649f600bdbe03a6
#
_entry.id   64beb8ed9ca0a3198649f600bdbe03a6
#
_cell.length_a   1.000
_cell.length_b   1.000
_cell.length_c   1.000
_cell.angle_alpha   90.00
_cell.angle_beta   90.00
_cell.angle_gamma   90.00
#
_symmetry.space_group_name_H-M   'P 1'
#
loop_
_entity.id
_entity.type
_entity.pdbx_description
1 polymer ?
#
loop_
_entity_poly.entity_id
_entity_poly.type
_entity_poly.pdbx_seq_one_letter_code
_entity_poly.pdbx_strand_id
1 'polypeptide(L)'
;MFELLGIPPQALFGQVLLGLINGSFYAILSLGLAVIFGLLNIINFTHGAQYMMGAFVAWMCLNYLGINYWAALVLAPLIVGVTGVAIERLLIKRIAHVDHLYGLLLTFGLALIIQGLFRNGYGSSGLAYQIPAELRGGQNLGFMFLPNYRAWVVVASLAVCLATWFLIEKTRLGAYLRAATENPTLTQAFGINVPLMVTLTYGFGVALAAFAGVLAAPIYSVNPNMGADLIIVVFAVVVIGGMGSILGSIITGFGLGLIEGLTKVFYPEASATVIFIIMVLVLLVKPAGLFGKGA
;
A
#
# COMPACT_ATOMS: atom_id res chain seq x y z
N MET A 1 33.51 -7.53 14.07
CA MET A 1 33.03 -6.85 12.84
C MET A 1 32.25 -5.58 13.20
N PHE A 2 31.33 -5.60 14.17
CA PHE A 2 30.55 -4.40 14.56
C PHE A 2 31.37 -3.34 15.30
N GLU A 3 32.32 -3.74 16.15
CA GLU A 3 33.24 -2.82 16.83
C GLU A 3 34.18 -2.07 15.88
N LEU A 4 34.53 -2.69 14.74
CA LEU A 4 35.38 -2.06 13.71
C LEU A 4 34.69 -0.94 12.95
N LEU A 5 33.36 -0.94 12.92
CA LEU A 5 32.54 0.08 12.23
C LEU A 5 32.01 1.15 13.21
N GLY A 6 32.28 1.03 14.52
CA GLY A 6 31.79 1.96 15.53
C GLY A 6 30.25 2.02 15.68
N ILE A 7 29.54 1.02 15.15
CA ILE A 7 28.07 0.98 15.16
C ILE A 7 27.59 0.12 16.32
N PRO A 8 26.82 0.67 17.27
CA PRO A 8 26.23 -0.12 18.35
C PRO A 8 25.25 -1.17 17.78
N PRO A 9 25.33 -2.45 18.19
CA PRO A 9 24.38 -3.47 17.76
C PRO A 9 22.91 -3.09 17.98
N GLN A 10 22.64 -2.34 19.05
CA GLN A 10 21.32 -1.82 19.38
C GLN A 10 20.77 -0.89 18.29
N ALA A 11 21.59 -0.01 17.71
CA ALA A 11 21.19 0.88 16.64
C ALA A 11 20.86 0.09 15.37
N LEU A 12 21.66 -0.93 15.04
CA LEU A 12 21.42 -1.78 13.88
C LEU A 12 20.09 -2.53 14.00
N PHE A 13 19.89 -3.28 15.09
CA PHE A 13 18.65 -4.04 15.31
C PHE A 13 17.43 -3.13 15.41
N GLY A 14 17.58 -1.95 16.04
CA GLY A 14 16.54 -0.93 16.11
C GLY A 14 16.10 -0.45 14.72
N GLN A 15 17.05 -0.12 13.85
CA GLN A 15 16.75 0.34 12.49
C GLN A 15 16.22 -0.78 11.57
N VAL A 16 16.70 -2.01 11.74
CA VAL A 16 16.12 -3.18 11.04
C VAL A 16 14.65 -3.35 11.40
N LEU A 17 14.31 -3.24 12.69
CA LEU A 17 12.91 -3.36 13.12
C LEU A 17 12.03 -2.18 12.62
N LEU A 18 12.55 -0.96 12.66
CA LEU A 18 11.86 0.20 12.07
C LEU A 18 11.70 0.05 10.54
N GLY A 19 12.72 -0.48 9.87
CA GLY A 19 12.66 -0.81 8.45
C GLY A 19 11.59 -1.86 8.14
N LEU A 20 11.42 -2.87 9.00
CA LEU A 20 10.36 -3.87 8.86
C LEU A 20 8.96 -3.25 9.01
N ILE A 21 8.80 -2.29 9.93
CA ILE A 21 7.53 -1.58 10.13
C ILE A 21 7.20 -0.72 8.90
N ASN A 22 8.16 0.05 8.37
CA ASN A 22 7.98 0.81 7.14
C ASN A 22 7.70 -0.12 5.95
N GLY A 23 8.44 -1.22 5.85
CA GLY A 23 8.23 -2.26 4.85
C GLY A 23 6.85 -2.89 4.87
N SER A 24 6.21 -2.94 6.04
CA SER A 24 4.82 -3.40 6.19
C SER A 24 3.84 -2.50 5.43
N PHE A 25 3.99 -1.18 5.55
CA PHE A 25 3.18 -0.22 4.80
C PHE A 25 3.48 -0.29 3.30
N TYR A 26 4.75 -0.36 2.93
CA TYR A 26 5.16 -0.53 1.54
C TYR A 26 4.57 -1.80 0.92
N ALA A 27 4.61 -2.92 1.64
CA ALA A 27 4.08 -4.19 1.17
C ALA A 27 2.56 -4.16 0.93
N ILE A 28 1.75 -3.67 1.89
CA ILE A 28 0.30 -3.62 1.70
C ILE A 28 -0.10 -2.64 0.59
N LEU A 29 0.48 -1.45 0.59
CA LEU A 29 0.16 -0.43 -0.38
C LEU A 29 0.57 -0.86 -1.79
N SER A 30 1.78 -1.40 -1.95
CA SER A 30 2.25 -1.90 -3.24
C SER A 30 1.45 -3.11 -3.71
N LEU A 31 1.04 -3.98 -2.79
CA LEU A 31 0.17 -5.11 -3.09
C LEU A 31 -1.18 -4.65 -3.66
N GLY A 32 -1.84 -3.67 -3.00
CA GLY A 32 -3.09 -3.10 -3.50
C GLY A 32 -2.94 -2.48 -4.89
N LEU A 33 -1.86 -1.74 -5.09
CA LEU A 33 -1.56 -1.14 -6.40
C LEU A 33 -1.23 -2.19 -7.46
N ALA A 34 -0.49 -3.25 -7.12
CA ALA A 34 -0.16 -4.35 -8.04
C ALA A 34 -1.41 -5.15 -8.45
N VAL A 35 -2.36 -5.36 -7.53
CA VAL A 35 -3.65 -6.00 -7.82
C VAL A 35 -4.45 -5.16 -8.83
N ILE A 36 -4.50 -3.85 -8.65
CA ILE A 36 -5.18 -2.94 -9.59
C ILE A 36 -4.47 -2.95 -10.94
N PHE A 37 -3.15 -2.74 -10.95
CA PHE A 37 -2.36 -2.66 -12.18
C PHE A 37 -2.41 -3.95 -12.98
N GLY A 38 -2.33 -5.10 -12.31
CA GLY A 38 -2.35 -6.42 -12.95
C GLY A 38 -3.62 -6.69 -13.77
N LEU A 39 -4.71 -5.96 -13.53
CA LEU A 39 -5.99 -6.11 -14.26
C LEU A 39 -6.26 -4.99 -15.25
N LEU A 40 -5.94 -3.77 -14.87
CA LEU A 40 -6.35 -2.58 -15.61
C LEU A 40 -5.23 -2.00 -16.47
N ASN A 41 -3.98 -2.39 -16.23
CA ASN A 41 -2.79 -1.77 -16.80
C ASN A 41 -2.77 -0.23 -16.65
N ILE A 42 -3.48 0.30 -15.65
CA ILE A 42 -3.56 1.73 -15.36
C ILE A 42 -2.82 2.01 -14.05
N ILE A 43 -1.91 2.98 -14.09
CA ILE A 43 -1.24 3.49 -12.91
C ILE A 43 -2.23 4.33 -12.10
N ASN A 44 -2.56 3.89 -10.89
CA ASN A 44 -3.54 4.56 -10.04
C ASN A 44 -2.86 5.48 -9.02
N PHE A 45 -2.66 6.74 -9.35
CA PHE A 45 -2.15 7.73 -8.39
C PHE A 45 -3.14 8.09 -7.27
N THR A 46 -4.45 7.83 -7.48
CA THR A 46 -5.46 8.02 -6.43
C THR A 46 -5.23 7.09 -5.23
N HIS A 47 -4.41 6.04 -5.39
CA HIS A 47 -4.14 5.04 -4.37
C HIS A 47 -3.55 5.65 -3.07
N GLY A 48 -2.66 6.65 -3.19
CA GLY A 48 -2.18 7.40 -2.03
C GLY A 48 -3.28 8.20 -1.33
N ALA A 49 -4.18 8.83 -2.10
CA ALA A 49 -5.33 9.51 -1.52
C ALA A 49 -6.31 8.54 -0.86
N GLN A 50 -6.48 7.33 -1.39
CA GLN A 50 -7.31 6.27 -0.81
C GLN A 50 -6.74 5.73 0.51
N TYR A 51 -5.42 5.63 0.61
CA TYR A 51 -4.73 5.36 1.88
C TYR A 51 -5.03 6.45 2.91
N MET A 52 -4.87 7.72 2.55
CA MET A 52 -5.24 8.85 3.39
C MET A 52 -6.72 8.79 3.80
N MET A 53 -7.63 8.52 2.86
CA MET A 53 -9.06 8.36 3.16
C MET A 53 -9.31 7.28 4.21
N GLY A 54 -8.60 6.15 4.15
CA GLY A 54 -8.69 5.09 5.15
C GLY A 54 -8.38 5.59 6.56
N ALA A 55 -7.31 6.36 6.73
CA ALA A 55 -6.93 6.96 8.00
C ALA A 55 -7.98 7.99 8.49
N PHE A 56 -8.47 8.86 7.60
CA PHE A 56 -9.52 9.83 7.94
C PHE A 56 -10.85 9.17 8.30
N VAL A 57 -11.29 8.17 7.55
CA VAL A 57 -12.53 7.44 7.86
C VAL A 57 -12.42 6.75 9.21
N ALA A 58 -11.29 6.13 9.54
CA ALA A 58 -11.06 5.57 10.87
C ALA A 58 -11.12 6.64 11.95
N TRP A 59 -10.51 7.79 11.71
CA TRP A 59 -10.55 8.94 12.64
C TRP A 59 -11.99 9.46 12.82
N MET A 60 -12.77 9.60 11.74
CA MET A 60 -14.17 9.98 11.80
C MET A 60 -15.02 8.95 12.56
N CYS A 61 -14.81 7.67 12.31
CA CYS A 61 -15.47 6.59 13.03
C CYS A 61 -15.27 6.71 14.54
N LEU A 62 -14.04 6.97 14.97
CA LEU A 62 -13.73 7.11 16.40
C LEU A 62 -14.32 8.39 17.00
N ASN A 63 -14.11 9.54 16.36
CA ASN A 63 -14.39 10.85 16.96
C ASN A 63 -15.84 11.29 16.81
N TYR A 64 -16.54 10.90 15.74
CA TYR A 64 -17.92 11.30 15.51
C TYR A 64 -18.95 10.21 15.90
N LEU A 65 -18.57 8.93 15.73
CA LEU A 65 -19.47 7.82 15.92
C LEU A 65 -19.14 6.95 17.17
N GLY A 66 -18.00 7.23 17.83
CA GLY A 66 -17.53 6.42 18.96
C GLY A 66 -17.18 4.97 18.59
N ILE A 67 -17.00 4.69 17.30
CA ILE A 67 -16.65 3.35 16.80
C ILE A 67 -15.19 3.07 17.14
N ASN A 68 -14.94 1.94 17.79
CA ASN A 68 -13.62 1.54 18.22
C ASN A 68 -12.69 1.18 17.02
N TYR A 69 -11.39 1.10 17.30
CA TYR A 69 -10.36 0.78 16.31
C TYR A 69 -10.63 -0.52 15.55
N TRP A 70 -11.04 -1.58 16.24
CA TRP A 70 -11.24 -2.90 15.64
C TRP A 70 -12.40 -2.92 14.62
N ALA A 71 -13.47 -2.22 14.91
CA ALA A 71 -14.55 -2.04 13.95
C ALA A 71 -14.14 -1.11 12.80
N ALA A 72 -13.40 -0.03 13.08
CA ALA A 72 -12.89 0.87 12.05
C ALA A 72 -11.92 0.16 11.11
N LEU A 73 -11.13 -0.82 11.59
CA LEU A 73 -10.22 -1.63 10.79
C LEU A 73 -10.92 -2.41 9.66
N VAL A 74 -12.22 -2.68 9.81
CA VAL A 74 -13.07 -3.35 8.81
C VAL A 74 -13.91 -2.34 8.05
N LEU A 75 -14.56 -1.40 8.76
CA LEU A 75 -15.49 -0.45 8.16
C LEU A 75 -14.82 0.55 7.23
N ALA A 76 -13.65 1.08 7.60
CA ALA A 76 -12.97 2.07 6.78
C ALA A 76 -12.51 1.49 5.42
N PRO A 77 -11.87 0.31 5.34
CA PRO A 77 -11.61 -0.34 4.06
C PRO A 77 -12.86 -0.61 3.21
N LEU A 78 -13.97 -1.00 3.84
CA LEU A 78 -15.22 -1.21 3.11
C LEU A 78 -15.78 0.09 2.53
N ILE A 79 -15.86 1.15 3.34
CA ILE A 79 -16.36 2.46 2.90
C ILE A 79 -15.49 3.00 1.76
N VAL A 80 -14.17 3.02 1.94
CA VAL A 80 -13.24 3.52 0.92
C VAL A 80 -13.19 2.60 -0.29
N GLY A 81 -13.32 1.29 -0.12
CA GLY A 81 -13.45 0.33 -1.21
C GLY A 81 -14.69 0.59 -2.08
N VAL A 82 -15.83 0.92 -1.46
CA VAL A 82 -17.05 1.33 -2.18
C VAL A 82 -16.83 2.63 -2.96
N THR A 83 -16.15 3.63 -2.38
CA THR A 83 -15.78 4.84 -3.15
C THR A 83 -14.86 4.49 -4.32
N GLY A 84 -13.94 3.54 -4.15
CA GLY A 84 -13.10 3.01 -5.22
C GLY A 84 -13.94 2.40 -6.35
N VAL A 85 -14.91 1.54 -6.02
CA VAL A 85 -15.86 0.96 -6.98
C VAL A 85 -16.61 2.06 -7.75
N ALA A 86 -17.04 3.12 -7.05
CA ALA A 86 -17.70 4.26 -7.69
C ALA A 86 -16.76 5.00 -8.65
N ILE A 87 -15.53 5.28 -8.25
CA ILE A 87 -14.50 5.92 -9.09
C ILE A 87 -14.23 5.06 -10.35
N GLU A 88 -14.06 3.75 -10.18
CA GLU A 88 -13.84 2.86 -11.33
C GLU A 88 -15.00 2.90 -12.31
N ARG A 89 -16.23 2.71 -11.84
CA ARG A 89 -17.42 2.65 -12.72
C ARG A 89 -17.75 3.96 -13.40
N LEU A 90 -17.63 5.08 -12.68
CA LEU A 90 -18.07 6.39 -13.15
C LEU A 90 -17.00 7.09 -13.99
N LEU A 91 -15.73 6.85 -13.72
CA LEU A 91 -14.63 7.62 -14.30
C LEU A 91 -13.64 6.72 -15.06
N ILE A 92 -12.99 5.76 -14.40
CA ILE A 92 -11.89 4.99 -15.00
C ILE A 92 -12.39 4.15 -16.17
N LYS A 93 -13.51 3.46 -16.00
CA LYS A 93 -14.11 2.63 -17.05
C LYS A 93 -14.42 3.42 -18.33
N ARG A 94 -14.74 4.72 -18.22
CA ARG A 94 -15.05 5.57 -19.39
C ARG A 94 -13.82 5.91 -20.23
N ILE A 95 -12.64 5.89 -19.64
CA ILE A 95 -11.38 6.21 -20.32
C ILE A 95 -10.49 4.98 -20.54
N ALA A 96 -10.93 3.79 -20.12
CA ALA A 96 -10.14 2.56 -20.23
C ALA A 96 -9.77 2.18 -21.68
N HIS A 97 -10.48 2.71 -22.68
CA HIS A 97 -10.22 2.51 -24.11
C HIS A 97 -9.36 3.61 -24.74
N VAL A 98 -8.99 4.63 -23.98
CA VAL A 98 -8.12 5.73 -24.42
C VAL A 98 -6.68 5.42 -23.99
N ASP A 99 -5.73 6.20 -24.50
CA ASP A 99 -4.31 6.05 -24.13
C ASP A 99 -4.10 6.05 -22.60
N HIS A 100 -3.15 5.23 -22.12
CA HIS A 100 -2.82 5.08 -20.68
C HIS A 100 -2.47 6.40 -19.99
N LEU A 101 -1.96 7.41 -20.73
CA LEU A 101 -1.69 8.75 -20.20
C LEU A 101 -2.94 9.43 -19.64
N TYR A 102 -4.10 9.26 -20.28
CA TYR A 102 -5.35 9.84 -19.77
C TYR A 102 -5.78 9.22 -18.45
N GLY A 103 -5.54 7.91 -18.27
CA GLY A 103 -5.79 7.22 -17.00
C GLY A 103 -4.89 7.75 -15.88
N LEU A 104 -3.62 7.97 -16.19
CA LEU A 104 -2.65 8.54 -15.26
C LEU A 104 -3.03 9.97 -14.86
N LEU A 105 -3.37 10.83 -15.82
CA LEU A 105 -3.79 12.21 -15.56
C LEU A 105 -5.10 12.28 -14.76
N LEU A 106 -6.08 11.41 -15.08
CA LEU A 106 -7.32 11.34 -14.33
C LEU A 106 -7.08 10.95 -12.87
N THR A 107 -6.32 9.87 -12.63
CA THR A 107 -6.07 9.39 -11.27
C THR A 107 -5.24 10.37 -10.47
N PHE A 108 -4.30 11.08 -11.08
CA PHE A 108 -3.54 12.15 -10.46
C PHE A 108 -4.43 13.35 -10.10
N GLY A 109 -5.27 13.81 -11.03
CA GLY A 109 -6.23 14.88 -10.78
C GLY A 109 -7.22 14.55 -9.66
N LEU A 110 -7.73 13.30 -9.65
CA LEU A 110 -8.60 12.82 -8.57
C LEU A 110 -7.88 12.79 -7.21
N ALA A 111 -6.62 12.38 -7.18
CA ALA A 111 -5.82 12.41 -5.95
C ALA A 111 -5.74 13.82 -5.37
N LEU A 112 -5.45 14.82 -6.22
CA LEU A 112 -5.39 16.23 -5.80
C LEU A 112 -6.74 16.78 -5.33
N ILE A 113 -7.84 16.42 -6.02
CA ILE A 113 -9.20 16.81 -5.62
C ILE A 113 -9.54 16.23 -4.25
N ILE A 114 -9.34 14.92 -4.06
CA ILE A 114 -9.62 14.25 -2.79
C ILE A 114 -8.78 14.88 -1.67
N GLN A 115 -7.47 15.04 -1.90
CA GLN A 115 -6.57 15.68 -0.94
C GLN A 115 -7.02 17.11 -0.60
N GLY A 116 -7.42 17.89 -1.60
CA GLY A 116 -7.93 19.25 -1.43
C GLY A 116 -9.22 19.32 -0.61
N LEU A 117 -10.15 18.39 -0.83
CA LEU A 117 -11.39 18.29 -0.06
C LEU A 117 -11.12 18.01 1.43
N PHE A 118 -10.24 17.04 1.73
CA PHE A 118 -9.87 16.76 3.11
C PHE A 118 -9.09 17.90 3.76
N ARG A 119 -8.22 18.55 3.01
CA ARG A 119 -7.51 19.76 3.50
C ARG A 119 -8.45 20.91 3.83
N ASN A 120 -9.46 21.15 3.00
CA ASN A 120 -10.46 22.18 3.23
C ASN A 120 -11.35 21.86 4.45
N GLY A 121 -11.71 20.60 4.65
CA GLY A 121 -12.57 20.18 5.76
C GLY A 121 -11.85 20.04 7.11
N TYR A 122 -10.58 19.61 7.12
CA TYR A 122 -9.84 19.22 8.34
C TYR A 122 -8.56 20.05 8.56
N GLY A 123 -8.21 20.92 7.64
CA GLY A 123 -6.96 21.68 7.69
C GLY A 123 -5.75 20.85 7.22
N SER A 124 -4.56 21.45 7.37
CA SER A 124 -3.28 20.82 7.02
C SER A 124 -2.52 20.25 8.23
N SER A 125 -2.94 20.59 9.44
CA SER A 125 -2.38 20.06 10.68
C SER A 125 -2.77 18.59 10.88
N GLY A 126 -1.87 17.77 11.43
CA GLY A 126 -2.18 16.38 11.69
C GLY A 126 -3.18 16.20 12.82
N LEU A 127 -4.12 15.26 12.63
CA LEU A 127 -5.10 14.86 13.64
C LEU A 127 -4.56 13.62 14.37
N ALA A 128 -4.57 13.65 15.70
CA ALA A 128 -4.12 12.52 16.51
C ALA A 128 -5.17 11.40 16.50
N TYR A 129 -4.72 10.16 16.33
CA TYR A 129 -5.52 8.97 16.51
C TYR A 129 -4.98 8.16 17.69
N GLN A 130 -5.86 7.80 18.63
CA GLN A 130 -5.44 7.10 19.84
C GLN A 130 -5.18 5.62 19.57
N ILE A 131 -4.05 5.11 20.12
CA ILE A 131 -3.76 3.69 20.12
C ILE A 131 -4.82 2.96 20.97
N PRO A 132 -5.43 1.86 20.48
CA PRO A 132 -6.40 1.09 21.23
C PRO A 132 -5.78 0.57 22.56
N ALA A 133 -6.60 0.47 23.59
CA ALA A 133 -6.15 0.19 24.95
C ALA A 133 -5.37 -1.15 25.03
N GLU A 134 -5.80 -2.15 24.27
CA GLU A 134 -5.22 -3.50 24.23
C GLU A 134 -3.81 -3.54 23.61
N LEU A 135 -3.48 -2.55 22.80
CA LEU A 135 -2.18 -2.45 22.12
C LEU A 135 -1.27 -1.35 22.69
N ARG A 136 -1.67 -0.77 23.83
CA ARG A 136 -0.83 0.19 24.55
C ARG A 136 0.34 -0.51 25.21
N GLY A 137 1.40 0.28 25.50
CA GLY A 137 2.63 -0.24 26.10
C GLY A 137 3.55 -0.85 25.05
N GLY A 138 4.50 -1.66 25.52
CA GLY A 138 5.50 -2.29 24.66
C GLY A 138 6.38 -3.24 25.43
N GLN A 139 7.25 -3.93 24.72
CA GLN A 139 8.19 -4.91 25.25
C GLN A 139 9.62 -4.37 25.14
N ASN A 140 10.40 -4.56 26.19
CA ASN A 140 11.82 -4.28 26.14
C ASN A 140 12.57 -5.50 25.58
N LEU A 141 13.09 -5.37 24.36
CA LEU A 141 13.83 -6.42 23.67
C LEU A 141 15.33 -6.43 24.04
N GLY A 142 15.74 -5.59 25.02
CA GLY A 142 17.14 -5.45 25.42
C GLY A 142 17.94 -4.48 24.53
N PHE A 143 17.70 -4.47 23.23
CA PHE A 143 18.32 -3.54 22.29
C PHE A 143 17.41 -2.36 21.91
N MET A 144 16.09 -2.48 22.08
CA MET A 144 15.14 -1.39 21.92
C MET A 144 13.82 -1.67 22.63
N PHE A 145 13.07 -0.62 22.87
CA PHE A 145 11.67 -0.71 23.30
C PHE A 145 10.76 -0.82 22.07
N LEU A 146 10.05 -1.95 21.92
CA LEU A 146 9.11 -2.19 20.84
C LEU A 146 7.69 -1.91 21.31
N PRO A 147 7.02 -0.84 20.82
CA PRO A 147 5.59 -0.63 21.09
C PRO A 147 4.75 -1.78 20.55
N ASN A 148 3.81 -2.29 21.35
CA ASN A 148 2.93 -3.40 20.97
C ASN A 148 2.15 -3.09 19.68
N TYR A 149 1.73 -1.83 19.50
CA TYR A 149 1.02 -1.41 18.29
C TYR A 149 1.86 -1.58 17.02
N ARG A 150 3.15 -1.28 17.07
CA ARG A 150 4.05 -1.45 15.92
C ARG A 150 4.25 -2.92 15.57
N ALA A 151 4.36 -3.79 16.59
CA ALA A 151 4.38 -5.24 16.38
C ALA A 151 3.08 -5.73 15.72
N TRP A 152 1.94 -5.25 16.20
CA TRP A 152 0.62 -5.52 15.61
C TRP A 152 0.55 -5.13 14.14
N VAL A 153 1.05 -3.95 13.76
CA VAL A 153 1.07 -3.49 12.37
C VAL A 153 1.82 -4.47 11.46
N VAL A 154 2.99 -4.96 11.89
CA VAL A 154 3.77 -5.94 11.10
C VAL A 154 2.98 -7.24 10.94
N VAL A 155 2.40 -7.77 12.02
CA VAL A 155 1.63 -9.02 12.00
C VAL A 155 0.37 -8.88 11.13
N ALA A 156 -0.39 -7.80 11.31
CA ALA A 156 -1.61 -7.54 10.53
C ALA A 156 -1.28 -7.37 9.03
N SER A 157 -0.22 -6.63 8.73
CA SER A 157 0.26 -6.44 7.36
C SER A 157 0.64 -7.76 6.70
N LEU A 158 1.43 -8.56 7.39
CA LEU A 158 1.86 -9.85 6.88
C LEU A 158 0.66 -10.80 6.67
N ALA A 159 -0.27 -10.84 7.62
CA ALA A 159 -1.47 -11.66 7.53
C ALA A 159 -2.33 -11.28 6.32
N VAL A 160 -2.57 -9.98 6.09
CA VAL A 160 -3.34 -9.47 4.94
C VAL A 160 -2.60 -9.72 3.64
N CYS A 161 -1.27 -9.52 3.60
CA CYS A 161 -0.46 -9.83 2.43
C CYS A 161 -0.53 -11.31 2.05
N LEU A 162 -0.37 -12.22 3.02
CA LEU A 162 -0.45 -13.65 2.79
C LEU A 162 -1.86 -14.11 2.41
N ALA A 163 -2.89 -13.56 3.05
CA ALA A 163 -4.28 -13.84 2.71
C ALA A 163 -4.61 -13.40 1.27
N THR A 164 -4.16 -12.22 0.86
CA THR A 164 -4.35 -11.72 -0.51
C THR A 164 -3.58 -12.56 -1.52
N TRP A 165 -2.33 -12.89 -1.22
CA TRP A 165 -1.55 -13.79 -2.06
C TRP A 165 -2.24 -15.13 -2.23
N PHE A 166 -2.71 -15.76 -1.14
CA PHE A 166 -3.43 -17.03 -1.20
C PHE A 166 -4.71 -16.91 -2.03
N LEU A 167 -5.51 -15.84 -1.81
CA LEU A 167 -6.75 -15.59 -2.52
C LEU A 167 -6.53 -15.52 -4.04
N ILE A 168 -5.46 -14.82 -4.49
CA ILE A 168 -5.24 -14.59 -5.91
C ILE A 168 -4.40 -15.71 -6.55
N GLU A 169 -3.40 -16.27 -5.87
CA GLU A 169 -2.55 -17.30 -6.46
C GLU A 169 -3.12 -18.71 -6.34
N LYS A 170 -3.90 -18.99 -5.31
CA LYS A 170 -4.32 -20.36 -4.96
C LYS A 170 -5.81 -20.61 -5.13
N THR A 171 -6.62 -19.62 -5.52
CA THR A 171 -8.07 -19.81 -5.71
C THR A 171 -8.51 -19.65 -7.15
N ARG A 172 -9.75 -20.10 -7.45
CA ARG A 172 -10.38 -19.93 -8.78
C ARG A 172 -10.53 -18.47 -9.19
N LEU A 173 -10.69 -17.57 -8.21
CA LEU A 173 -10.81 -16.14 -8.46
C LEU A 173 -9.57 -15.62 -9.19
N GLY A 174 -8.38 -15.94 -8.73
CA GLY A 174 -7.15 -15.54 -9.38
C GLY A 174 -6.96 -16.16 -10.77
N ALA A 175 -7.40 -17.41 -10.98
CA ALA A 175 -7.40 -18.01 -12.31
C ALA A 175 -8.29 -17.24 -13.29
N TYR A 176 -9.49 -16.84 -12.86
CA TYR A 176 -10.39 -16.02 -13.67
C TYR A 176 -9.83 -14.62 -13.94
N LEU A 177 -9.14 -14.02 -12.94
CA LEU A 177 -8.49 -12.73 -13.11
C LEU A 177 -7.39 -12.80 -14.18
N ARG A 178 -6.53 -13.81 -14.13
CA ARG A 178 -5.47 -14.01 -15.14
C ARG A 178 -6.06 -14.26 -16.54
N ALA A 179 -7.09 -15.09 -16.65
CA ALA A 179 -7.78 -15.30 -17.92
C ALA A 179 -8.41 -14.02 -18.47
N ALA A 180 -9.00 -13.20 -17.60
CA ALA A 180 -9.61 -11.92 -17.97
C ALA A 180 -8.59 -10.89 -18.46
N THR A 181 -7.34 -10.93 -17.96
CA THR A 181 -6.26 -10.05 -18.45
C THR A 181 -5.68 -10.50 -19.78
N GLU A 182 -5.61 -11.82 -20.03
CA GLU A 182 -5.07 -12.35 -21.29
C GLU A 182 -6.08 -12.17 -22.43
N ASN A 183 -7.34 -12.59 -22.24
CA ASN A 183 -8.38 -12.48 -23.25
C ASN A 183 -9.77 -12.23 -22.61
N PRO A 184 -10.16 -10.95 -22.41
CA PRO A 184 -11.43 -10.60 -21.79
C PRO A 184 -12.64 -11.15 -22.55
N THR A 185 -12.59 -11.12 -23.89
CA THR A 185 -13.70 -11.55 -24.76
C THR A 185 -13.93 -13.05 -24.64
N LEU A 186 -12.86 -13.84 -24.72
CA LEU A 186 -12.94 -15.28 -24.57
C LEU A 186 -13.43 -15.67 -23.17
N THR A 187 -12.92 -15.00 -22.13
CA THR A 187 -13.33 -15.23 -20.74
C THR A 187 -14.81 -14.96 -20.54
N GLN A 188 -15.34 -13.91 -21.17
CA GLN A 188 -16.79 -13.63 -21.17
C GLN A 188 -17.60 -14.69 -21.89
N ALA A 189 -17.09 -15.24 -22.99
CA ALA A 189 -17.76 -16.33 -23.73
C ALA A 189 -17.94 -17.60 -22.87
N PHE A 190 -17.08 -17.81 -21.86
CA PHE A 190 -17.24 -18.88 -20.86
C PHE A 190 -18.20 -18.50 -19.70
N GLY A 191 -18.94 -17.40 -19.82
CA GLY A 191 -19.93 -16.98 -18.82
C GLY A 191 -19.38 -16.21 -17.62
N ILE A 192 -18.12 -15.80 -17.65
CA ILE A 192 -17.50 -15.01 -16.56
C ILE A 192 -17.76 -13.54 -16.79
N ASN A 193 -18.33 -12.87 -15.79
CA ASN A 193 -18.60 -11.42 -15.85
C ASN A 193 -17.31 -10.62 -15.59
N VAL A 194 -16.50 -10.44 -16.62
CA VAL A 194 -15.22 -9.71 -16.56
C VAL A 194 -15.39 -8.27 -16.07
N PRO A 195 -16.38 -7.46 -16.53
CA PRO A 195 -16.57 -6.11 -16.02
C PRO A 195 -16.80 -6.05 -14.50
N LEU A 196 -17.60 -6.97 -13.96
CA LEU A 196 -17.83 -7.05 -12.52
C LEU A 196 -16.54 -7.44 -11.76
N MET A 197 -15.77 -8.38 -12.30
CA MET A 197 -14.51 -8.79 -11.71
C MET A 197 -13.51 -7.64 -11.65
N VAL A 198 -13.36 -6.87 -12.72
CA VAL A 198 -12.50 -5.68 -12.77
C VAL A 198 -12.91 -4.69 -11.69
N THR A 199 -14.20 -4.35 -11.61
CA THR A 199 -14.73 -3.41 -10.62
C THR A 199 -14.48 -3.89 -9.17
N LEU A 200 -14.76 -5.16 -8.87
CA LEU A 200 -14.56 -5.71 -7.52
C LEU A 200 -13.07 -5.77 -7.15
N THR A 201 -12.22 -6.12 -8.09
CA THR A 201 -10.77 -6.16 -7.85
C THR A 201 -10.17 -4.78 -7.65
N TYR A 202 -10.66 -3.78 -8.40
CA TYR A 202 -10.28 -2.39 -8.15
C TYR A 202 -10.69 -1.95 -6.75
N GLY A 203 -11.96 -2.18 -6.36
CA GLY A 203 -12.45 -1.89 -5.01
C GLY A 203 -11.67 -2.62 -3.92
N PHE A 204 -11.28 -3.86 -4.15
CA PHE A 204 -10.45 -4.63 -3.22
C PHE A 204 -9.04 -4.04 -3.07
N GLY A 205 -8.37 -3.67 -4.17
CA GLY A 205 -7.07 -2.99 -4.11
C GLY A 205 -7.14 -1.66 -3.36
N VAL A 206 -8.22 -0.89 -3.57
CA VAL A 206 -8.52 0.34 -2.83
C VAL A 206 -8.75 0.06 -1.34
N ALA A 207 -9.46 -1.01 -1.00
CA ALA A 207 -9.67 -1.41 0.38
C ALA A 207 -8.36 -1.78 1.09
N LEU A 208 -7.40 -2.39 0.38
CA LEU A 208 -6.06 -2.66 0.91
C LEU A 208 -5.30 -1.36 1.25
N ALA A 209 -5.40 -0.33 0.38
CA ALA A 209 -4.81 0.98 0.67
C ALA A 209 -5.45 1.61 1.92
N ALA A 210 -6.78 1.58 2.00
CA ALA A 210 -7.49 2.11 3.16
C ALA A 210 -7.16 1.35 4.45
N PHE A 211 -7.01 0.03 4.38
CA PHE A 211 -6.57 -0.79 5.51
C PHE A 211 -5.17 -0.35 6.01
N ALA A 212 -4.23 -0.15 5.09
CA ALA A 212 -2.92 0.42 5.45
C ALA A 212 -3.05 1.80 6.11
N GLY A 213 -3.99 2.64 5.64
CA GLY A 213 -4.30 3.93 6.23
C GLY A 213 -4.79 3.84 7.67
N VAL A 214 -5.69 2.89 7.97
CA VAL A 214 -6.15 2.63 9.35
C VAL A 214 -4.99 2.19 10.25
N LEU A 215 -4.14 1.29 9.77
CA LEU A 215 -2.94 0.86 10.51
C LEU A 215 -1.96 2.01 10.76
N ALA A 216 -1.89 2.97 9.84
CA ALA A 216 -0.98 4.10 9.93
C ALA A 216 -1.48 5.21 10.87
N ALA A 217 -2.80 5.35 11.03
CA ALA A 217 -3.43 6.43 11.78
C ALA A 217 -2.89 6.62 13.21
N PRO A 218 -2.66 5.56 14.03
CA PRO A 218 -2.07 5.72 15.36
C PRO A 218 -0.55 5.92 15.39
N ILE A 219 0.17 5.66 14.28
CA ILE A 219 1.62 5.83 14.22
C ILE A 219 1.99 7.22 13.70
N TYR A 220 1.29 7.62 12.65
CA TYR A 220 1.47 8.91 12.00
C TYR A 220 0.23 9.77 12.28
N SER A 221 0.39 11.06 12.36
CA SER A 221 -0.75 11.97 12.44
C SER A 221 -1.57 11.89 11.15
N VAL A 222 -2.90 11.78 11.27
CA VAL A 222 -3.80 11.75 10.12
C VAL A 222 -3.84 13.12 9.48
N ASN A 223 -3.28 13.27 8.29
CA ASN A 223 -3.19 14.54 7.58
C ASN A 223 -3.41 14.36 6.07
N PRO A 224 -3.82 15.41 5.35
CA PRO A 224 -4.13 15.30 3.93
C PRO A 224 -2.94 14.95 3.02
N ASN A 225 -1.70 15.14 3.47
CA ASN A 225 -0.50 14.88 2.67
C ASN A 225 0.05 13.45 2.83
N MET A 226 -0.37 12.70 3.87
CA MET A 226 0.22 11.42 4.23
C MET A 226 0.26 10.39 3.09
N GLY A 227 -0.66 10.49 2.13
CA GLY A 227 -0.71 9.60 0.97
C GLY A 227 0.20 10.05 -0.17
N ALA A 228 0.38 11.36 -0.34
CA ALA A 228 1.21 11.92 -1.40
C ALA A 228 2.70 11.59 -1.19
N ASP A 229 3.15 11.58 0.07
CA ASP A 229 4.54 11.29 0.42
C ASP A 229 4.89 9.81 0.16
N LEU A 230 3.92 8.90 0.31
CA LEU A 230 4.15 7.46 0.17
C LEU A 230 3.94 6.93 -1.24
N ILE A 231 3.07 7.54 -2.05
CA ILE A 231 2.68 6.95 -3.35
C ILE A 231 3.86 6.77 -4.30
N ILE A 232 4.84 7.67 -4.28
CA ILE A 232 6.03 7.62 -5.13
C ILE A 232 6.91 6.42 -4.74
N VAL A 233 7.10 6.20 -3.43
CA VAL A 233 7.86 5.05 -2.90
C VAL A 233 7.12 3.75 -3.23
N VAL A 234 5.82 3.70 -3.00
CA VAL A 234 4.97 2.54 -3.30
C VAL A 234 5.01 2.19 -4.79
N PHE A 235 5.01 3.18 -5.65
CA PHE A 235 5.17 2.98 -7.09
C PHE A 235 6.54 2.37 -7.42
N ALA A 236 7.62 2.88 -6.83
CA ALA A 236 8.95 2.30 -6.99
C ALA A 236 9.00 0.83 -6.54
N VAL A 237 8.36 0.50 -5.40
CA VAL A 237 8.25 -0.88 -4.91
C VAL A 237 7.55 -1.79 -5.92
N VAL A 238 6.43 -1.35 -6.50
CA VAL A 238 5.70 -2.13 -7.52
C VAL A 238 6.52 -2.34 -8.78
N VAL A 239 7.23 -1.31 -9.22
CA VAL A 239 8.11 -1.39 -10.41
C VAL A 239 9.27 -2.35 -10.15
N ILE A 240 9.95 -2.25 -9.02
CA ILE A 240 11.05 -3.15 -8.64
C ILE A 240 10.54 -4.59 -8.49
N GLY A 241 9.38 -4.78 -7.81
CA GLY A 241 8.75 -6.08 -7.63
C GLY A 241 8.28 -6.73 -8.92
N GLY A 242 7.97 -5.91 -9.92
CA GLY A 242 7.35 -6.29 -11.18
C GLY A 242 5.87 -5.96 -11.19
N MET A 243 5.46 -5.09 -12.12
CA MET A 243 4.09 -4.59 -12.24
C MET A 243 3.10 -5.75 -12.40
N GLY A 244 2.10 -5.82 -11.49
CA GLY A 244 1.12 -6.91 -11.45
C GLY A 244 1.58 -8.19 -10.73
N SER A 245 2.82 -8.26 -10.22
CA SER A 245 3.30 -9.39 -9.43
C SER A 245 2.96 -9.21 -7.95
N ILE A 246 2.04 -10.03 -7.46
CA ILE A 246 1.58 -9.98 -6.07
C ILE A 246 2.69 -10.37 -5.10
N LEU A 247 3.33 -11.51 -5.35
CA LEU A 247 4.45 -11.97 -4.53
C LEU A 247 5.63 -10.99 -4.61
N GLY A 248 5.89 -10.47 -5.81
CA GLY A 248 6.91 -9.45 -6.04
C GLY A 248 6.70 -8.21 -5.18
N SER A 249 5.48 -7.67 -5.14
CA SER A 249 5.15 -6.48 -4.35
C SER A 249 5.33 -6.72 -2.84
N ILE A 250 4.96 -7.89 -2.33
CA ILE A 250 5.13 -8.25 -0.91
C ILE A 250 6.62 -8.32 -0.55
N ILE A 251 7.39 -9.14 -1.29
CA ILE A 251 8.82 -9.35 -1.00
C ILE A 251 9.59 -8.04 -1.14
N THR A 252 9.32 -7.29 -2.21
CA THR A 252 10.02 -6.03 -2.47
C THR A 252 9.63 -4.96 -1.44
N GLY A 253 8.36 -4.89 -1.03
CA GLY A 253 7.92 -3.94 0.00
C GLY A 253 8.64 -4.14 1.32
N PHE A 254 8.63 -5.35 1.86
CA PHE A 254 9.37 -5.67 3.09
C PHE A 254 10.89 -5.53 2.89
N GLY A 255 11.42 -6.00 1.76
CA GLY A 255 12.86 -5.94 1.47
C GLY A 255 13.38 -4.51 1.37
N LEU A 256 12.68 -3.62 0.67
CA LEU A 256 13.08 -2.22 0.55
C LEU A 256 12.93 -1.45 1.87
N GLY A 257 11.92 -1.78 2.68
CA GLY A 257 11.83 -1.23 4.03
C GLY A 257 13.03 -1.62 4.89
N LEU A 258 13.47 -2.87 4.83
CA LEU A 258 14.69 -3.33 5.51
C LEU A 258 15.95 -2.63 5.00
N ILE A 259 16.08 -2.50 3.66
CA ILE A 259 17.22 -1.80 3.05
C ILE A 259 17.24 -0.32 3.47
N GLU A 260 16.10 0.36 3.48
CA GLU A 260 15.98 1.72 3.98
C GLU A 260 16.43 1.83 5.45
N GLY A 261 15.96 0.91 6.30
CA GLY A 261 16.37 0.83 7.71
C GLY A 261 17.87 0.61 7.89
N LEU A 262 18.46 -0.31 7.12
CA LEU A 262 19.91 -0.53 7.11
C LEU A 262 20.67 0.70 6.60
N THR A 263 20.19 1.33 5.55
CA THR A 263 20.83 2.54 5.00
C THR A 263 20.85 3.67 6.03
N LYS A 264 19.82 3.80 6.86
CA LYS A 264 19.80 4.78 7.97
C LYS A 264 20.90 4.57 9.00
N VAL A 265 21.41 3.35 9.14
CA VAL A 265 22.52 3.03 10.04
C VAL A 265 23.86 3.43 9.46
N PHE A 266 24.09 3.11 8.17
CA PHE A 266 25.40 3.27 7.54
C PHE A 266 25.58 4.61 6.84
N TYR A 267 24.53 5.11 6.20
CA TYR A 267 24.55 6.36 5.44
C TYR A 267 23.17 7.04 5.46
N PRO A 268 22.82 7.75 6.54
CA PRO A 268 21.49 8.32 6.77
C PRO A 268 20.99 9.22 5.64
N GLU A 269 21.88 9.99 5.01
CA GLU A 269 21.54 10.95 3.93
C GLU A 269 21.00 10.25 2.68
N ALA A 270 21.40 9.01 2.42
CA ALA A 270 20.93 8.24 1.27
C ALA A 270 19.66 7.44 1.55
N SER A 271 19.18 7.40 2.80
CA SER A 271 18.06 6.53 3.18
C SER A 271 16.76 6.81 2.40
N ALA A 272 16.48 8.07 2.09
CA ALA A 272 15.31 8.45 1.30
C ALA A 272 15.48 8.16 -0.22
N THR A 273 16.72 8.06 -0.72
CA THR A 273 17.02 7.91 -2.14
C THR A 273 17.40 6.50 -2.55
N VAL A 274 17.80 5.65 -1.60
CA VAL A 274 18.27 4.28 -1.88
C VAL A 274 17.25 3.44 -2.65
N ILE A 275 15.96 3.58 -2.35
CA ILE A 275 14.87 2.87 -3.04
C ILE A 275 14.87 3.23 -4.53
N PHE A 276 15.03 4.51 -4.86
CA PHE A 276 15.05 4.98 -6.25
C PHE A 276 16.32 4.57 -6.99
N ILE A 277 17.48 4.54 -6.30
CA ILE A 277 18.72 4.00 -6.86
C ILE A 277 18.54 2.53 -7.24
N ILE A 278 17.97 1.72 -6.33
CA ILE A 278 17.66 0.31 -6.59
C ILE A 278 16.67 0.18 -7.76
N MET A 279 15.66 1.04 -7.83
CA MET A 279 14.69 1.03 -8.92
C MET A 279 15.39 1.23 -10.28
N VAL A 280 16.27 2.22 -10.39
CA VAL A 280 17.01 2.46 -11.63
C VAL A 280 17.90 1.26 -11.99
N LEU A 281 18.62 0.71 -11.03
CA LEU A 281 19.48 -0.46 -11.25
C LEU A 281 18.67 -1.68 -11.71
N VAL A 282 17.52 -1.95 -11.06
CA VAL A 282 16.66 -3.07 -11.45
C VAL A 282 16.09 -2.87 -12.84
N LEU A 283 15.62 -1.68 -13.19
CA LEU A 283 15.08 -1.38 -14.52
C LEU A 283 16.12 -1.51 -15.64
N LEU A 284 17.39 -1.17 -15.36
CA LEU A 284 18.49 -1.32 -16.33
C LEU A 284 18.83 -2.81 -16.57
N VAL A 285 18.74 -3.66 -15.53
CA VAL A 285 19.09 -5.08 -15.63
C VAL A 285 17.89 -5.93 -16.04
N LYS A 286 16.72 -5.64 -15.49
CA LYS A 286 15.48 -6.38 -15.70
C LYS A 286 14.26 -5.45 -15.80
N PRO A 287 13.96 -4.91 -16.98
CA PRO A 287 12.91 -3.92 -17.20
C PRO A 287 11.51 -4.36 -16.73
N ALA A 288 11.25 -5.69 -16.69
CA ALA A 288 9.99 -6.25 -16.19
C ALA A 288 9.89 -6.28 -14.64
N GLY A 289 10.93 -5.85 -13.92
CA GLY A 289 11.04 -6.00 -12.46
C GLY A 289 11.50 -7.39 -12.04
N LEU A 290 11.82 -7.55 -10.74
CA LEU A 290 12.45 -8.78 -10.22
C LEU A 290 11.58 -10.04 -10.41
N PHE A 291 10.27 -9.92 -10.26
CA PHE A 291 9.28 -11.00 -10.36
C PHE A 291 8.31 -10.81 -11.52
N GLY A 292 8.55 -9.81 -12.39
CA GLY A 292 7.75 -9.60 -13.59
C GLY A 292 7.95 -10.74 -14.59
N LYS A 293 6.89 -11.11 -15.30
CA LYS A 293 7.01 -12.01 -16.46
C LYS A 293 7.72 -11.23 -17.56
N GLY A 294 8.87 -11.71 -18.01
CA GLY A 294 9.54 -11.14 -19.17
C GLY A 294 8.61 -11.18 -20.39
N ALA A 295 8.70 -10.14 -21.21
CA ALA A 295 7.99 -10.09 -22.51
C ALA A 295 8.54 -11.14 -23.45
#